data_93ab0ef6c76dd847e4b3e4a87d7eb846
#
_entry.id   93ab0ef6c76dd847e4b3e4a87d7eb846
#
_cell.length_a   1.000
_cell.length_b   1.000
_cell.length_c   1.000
_cell.angle_alpha   90.00
_cell.angle_beta   90.00
_cell.angle_gamma   90.00
#
_symmetry.space_group_name_H-M   'P 1'
#
loop_
_entity.id
_entity.type
_entity.pdbx_description
1 polymer ?
#
loop_
_entity_poly.entity_id
_entity_poly.type
_entity_poly.pdbx_seq_one_letter_code
_entity_poly.pdbx_strand_id
1 'polypeptide(L)'
;MLSFFLAFRNEHGLMKWQVRQSNNGELYVDEDANDNATDGGALPAERYLTDVDIDIATALFLASRRWSQGSPYYPADAYESEAASLCDAILAYNIHDELHTPLLGDWCNRDDRENCKLYDATC
;
A
#
# COMPACT_ATOMS: atom_id res chain seq x y z
N MET A 1 -13.63 -2.25 5.49
CA MET A 1 -12.28 -1.73 5.13
C MET A 1 -11.16 -2.68 5.55
N LEU A 2 -10.98 -3.06 6.82
CA LEU A 2 -9.89 -3.97 7.25
C LEU A 2 -9.91 -5.30 6.49
N SER A 3 -11.06 -5.97 6.35
CA SER A 3 -11.17 -7.23 5.59
C SER A 3 -10.71 -7.10 4.13
N PHE A 4 -10.99 -5.95 3.50
CA PHE A 4 -10.57 -5.67 2.14
C PHE A 4 -9.04 -5.54 2.06
N PHE A 5 -8.45 -4.74 2.95
CA PHE A 5 -7.00 -4.60 3.04
C PHE A 5 -6.31 -5.95 3.25
N LEU A 6 -6.78 -6.75 4.22
CA LEU A 6 -6.20 -8.07 4.52
C LEU A 6 -6.28 -9.05 3.34
N ALA A 7 -7.34 -8.94 2.51
CA ALA A 7 -7.54 -9.81 1.35
C ALA A 7 -6.64 -9.45 0.15
N PHE A 8 -6.22 -8.18 0.05
CA PHE A 8 -5.49 -7.67 -1.12
C PHE A 8 -4.11 -7.10 -0.78
N ARG A 9 -3.54 -7.46 0.36
CA ARG A 9 -2.14 -7.14 0.67
C ARG A 9 -1.18 -8.09 -0.03
N ASN A 10 0.03 -7.60 -0.32
CA ASN A 10 1.11 -8.40 -0.90
C ASN A 10 1.88 -9.19 0.17
N GLU A 11 2.96 -9.86 -0.22
CA GLU A 11 3.87 -10.60 0.65
C GLU A 11 4.62 -9.72 1.67
N HIS A 12 4.75 -8.43 1.39
CA HIS A 12 5.36 -7.44 2.30
C HIS A 12 4.34 -6.83 3.27
N GLY A 13 3.05 -7.13 3.12
CA GLY A 13 1.99 -6.59 3.95
C GLY A 13 1.44 -5.24 3.48
N LEU A 14 1.85 -4.77 2.29
CA LEU A 14 1.39 -3.52 1.67
C LEU A 14 0.16 -3.76 0.79
N MET A 15 -0.62 -2.71 0.53
CA MET A 15 -1.83 -2.82 -0.28
C MET A 15 -1.51 -2.99 -1.76
N LYS A 16 -2.10 -3.98 -2.43
CA LYS A 16 -2.02 -4.15 -3.88
C LYS A 16 -2.76 -3.02 -4.62
N TRP A 17 -2.13 -2.50 -5.65
CA TRP A 17 -2.70 -1.47 -6.51
C TRP A 17 -3.75 -2.06 -7.47
N GLN A 18 -4.79 -1.32 -7.78
CA GLN A 18 -5.82 -1.66 -8.75
C GLN A 18 -6.59 -2.97 -8.48
N VAL A 19 -7.25 -3.05 -7.35
CA VAL A 19 -8.29 -4.06 -7.16
C VAL A 19 -9.49 -3.70 -8.05
N ARG A 20 -9.85 -4.60 -8.97
CA ARG A 20 -10.95 -4.44 -9.92
C ARG A 20 -12.09 -5.39 -9.60
N GLN A 21 -13.26 -5.11 -10.16
CA GLN A 21 -14.41 -5.99 -10.09
C GLN A 21 -14.75 -6.52 -11.48
N SER A 22 -14.86 -7.83 -11.61
CA SER A 22 -15.29 -8.50 -12.82
C SER A 22 -16.80 -8.38 -13.04
N ASN A 23 -17.28 -8.74 -14.22
CA ASN A 23 -18.69 -8.67 -14.57
C ASN A 23 -19.59 -9.57 -13.70
N ASN A 24 -19.04 -10.62 -13.08
CA ASN A 24 -19.76 -11.49 -12.14
C ASN A 24 -19.68 -10.99 -10.68
N GLY A 25 -19.05 -9.84 -10.43
CA GLY A 25 -18.94 -9.24 -9.11
C GLY A 25 -17.73 -9.68 -8.29
N GLU A 26 -16.86 -10.53 -8.83
CA GLU A 26 -15.65 -11.00 -8.16
C GLU A 26 -14.57 -9.91 -8.16
N LEU A 27 -13.89 -9.74 -7.01
CA LEU A 27 -12.77 -8.81 -6.89
C LEU A 27 -11.46 -9.52 -7.25
N TYR A 28 -10.63 -8.88 -8.04
CA TYR A 28 -9.33 -9.39 -8.47
C TYR A 28 -8.30 -8.28 -8.62
N VAL A 29 -7.03 -8.63 -8.59
CA VAL A 29 -5.92 -7.74 -8.96
C VAL A 29 -5.61 -7.99 -10.44
N ASP A 30 -5.56 -6.93 -11.22
CA ASP A 30 -5.25 -7.00 -12.66
C ASP A 30 -3.73 -7.13 -12.85
N GLU A 31 -3.26 -8.36 -12.90
CA GLU A 31 -1.84 -8.69 -13.09
C GLU A 31 -1.38 -8.44 -14.54
N ASP A 32 -2.32 -8.45 -15.51
CA ASP A 32 -2.02 -8.29 -16.94
C ASP A 32 -1.92 -6.81 -17.40
N ALA A 33 -2.27 -5.86 -16.55
CA ALA A 33 -2.16 -4.42 -16.89
C ALA A 33 -0.71 -3.97 -17.14
N ASN A 34 0.24 -4.90 -17.04
CA ASN A 34 1.67 -4.68 -17.03
C ASN A 34 2.33 -4.72 -18.42
N ASP A 35 1.79 -5.46 -19.38
CA ASP A 35 2.53 -5.83 -20.58
C ASP A 35 2.54 -4.76 -21.69
N ASN A 36 1.74 -3.69 -21.58
CA ASN A 36 1.61 -2.69 -22.63
C ASN A 36 2.05 -1.26 -22.25
N ALA A 37 2.72 -1.08 -21.12
CA ALA A 37 3.21 0.24 -20.69
C ALA A 37 4.52 0.66 -21.41
N THR A 38 4.61 0.44 -22.72
CA THR A 38 5.68 1.04 -23.56
C THR A 38 5.45 2.52 -23.83
N ASP A 39 4.28 3.06 -23.49
CA ASP A 39 3.91 4.46 -23.67
C ASP A 39 3.63 5.17 -22.34
N GLY A 40 4.62 5.22 -21.47
CA GLY A 40 4.79 6.33 -20.50
C GLY A 40 3.69 6.59 -19.46
N GLY A 41 2.76 5.67 -19.17
CA GLY A 41 1.63 6.08 -18.35
C GLY A 41 0.93 5.05 -17.45
N ALA A 42 1.10 3.78 -17.66
CA ALA A 42 0.44 2.78 -16.79
C ALA A 42 1.45 2.15 -15.83
N LEU A 43 1.23 2.34 -14.54
CA LEU A 43 1.98 1.61 -13.51
C LEU A 43 1.58 0.13 -13.59
N PRO A 44 2.52 -0.82 -13.49
CA PRO A 44 2.20 -2.24 -13.42
C PRO A 44 1.22 -2.56 -12.29
N ALA A 45 0.34 -3.52 -12.48
CA ALA A 45 -0.65 -3.94 -11.49
C ALA A 45 -0.03 -4.45 -10.17
N GLU A 46 1.22 -4.84 -10.21
CA GLU A 46 1.99 -5.28 -9.04
C GLU A 46 2.61 -4.13 -8.24
N ARG A 47 2.51 -2.88 -8.73
CA ARG A 47 3.10 -1.74 -8.05
C ARG A 47 2.21 -1.24 -6.93
N TYR A 48 2.81 -0.95 -5.81
CA TYR A 48 2.18 -0.54 -4.56
C TYR A 48 2.54 0.91 -4.29
N LEU A 49 1.55 1.74 -4.01
CA LEU A 49 1.76 3.18 -3.82
C LEU A 49 1.86 3.51 -2.34
N THR A 50 2.94 4.15 -1.97
CA THR A 50 3.24 4.54 -0.59
C THR A 50 2.17 5.42 0.04
N ASP A 51 1.56 6.32 -0.70
CA ASP A 51 0.49 7.20 -0.22
C ASP A 51 -0.77 6.41 0.18
N VAL A 52 -1.12 5.37 -0.59
CA VAL A 52 -2.24 4.48 -0.26
C VAL A 52 -1.99 3.73 1.05
N ASP A 53 -0.78 3.21 1.25
CA ASP A 53 -0.42 2.50 2.48
C ASP A 53 -0.43 3.43 3.69
N ILE A 54 0.05 4.67 3.56
CA ILE A 54 -0.01 5.69 4.61
C ILE A 54 -1.46 6.02 4.98
N ASP A 55 -2.34 6.17 4.00
CA ASP A 55 -3.76 6.44 4.23
C ASP A 55 -4.45 5.27 4.94
N ILE A 56 -4.14 4.03 4.55
CA ILE A 56 -4.67 2.83 5.21
C ILE A 56 -4.16 2.75 6.66
N ALA A 57 -2.86 2.95 6.91
CA ALA A 57 -2.29 2.95 8.25
C ALA A 57 -2.96 4.00 9.14
N THR A 58 -3.14 5.22 8.61
CA THR A 58 -3.84 6.32 9.30
C THR A 58 -5.28 5.93 9.65
N ALA A 59 -6.01 5.36 8.69
CA ALA A 59 -7.39 4.91 8.89
C ALA A 59 -7.49 3.79 9.94
N LEU A 60 -6.53 2.87 9.98
CA LEU A 60 -6.46 1.81 10.99
C LEU A 60 -6.20 2.37 12.40
N PHE A 61 -5.29 3.34 12.54
CA PHE A 61 -5.07 4.02 13.83
C PHE A 61 -6.31 4.79 14.29
N LEU A 62 -7.01 5.48 13.40
CA LEU A 62 -8.27 6.14 13.75
C LEU A 62 -9.34 5.13 14.16
N ALA A 63 -9.42 3.99 13.46
CA ALA A 63 -10.31 2.89 13.80
C ALA A 63 -10.00 2.30 15.17
N SER A 64 -8.73 2.09 15.54
CA SER A 64 -8.32 1.59 16.85
C SER A 64 -8.78 2.53 17.98
N ARG A 65 -8.71 3.84 17.77
CA ARG A 65 -9.21 4.83 18.73
C ARG A 65 -10.73 4.82 18.83
N ARG A 66 -11.43 4.67 17.69
CA ARG A 66 -12.88 4.67 17.63
C ARG A 66 -13.48 3.41 18.25
N TRP A 67 -12.83 2.26 18.08
CA TRP A 67 -13.29 0.96 18.55
C TRP A 67 -12.28 0.33 19.52
N SER A 68 -11.88 1.10 20.51
CA SER A 68 -10.89 0.67 21.53
C SER A 68 -11.31 -0.55 22.35
N GLN A 69 -12.59 -0.90 22.37
CA GLN A 69 -13.14 -2.10 23.02
C GLN A 69 -13.45 -3.23 22.02
N GLY A 70 -13.02 -3.06 20.77
CA GLY A 70 -13.37 -3.95 19.67
C GLY A 70 -14.60 -3.47 18.89
N SER A 71 -14.74 -4.01 17.68
CA SER A 71 -15.89 -3.81 16.81
C SER A 71 -16.71 -5.10 16.74
N PRO A 72 -17.93 -5.09 16.13
CA PRO A 72 -18.70 -6.32 15.90
C PRO A 72 -17.95 -7.39 15.07
N TYR A 73 -16.90 -7.00 14.36
CA TYR A 73 -16.18 -7.85 13.42
C TYR A 73 -14.76 -8.18 13.86
N TYR A 74 -14.15 -7.34 14.71
CA TYR A 74 -12.73 -7.45 15.07
C TYR A 74 -12.52 -7.17 16.56
N PRO A 75 -11.59 -7.88 17.23
CA PRO A 75 -11.25 -7.63 18.62
C PRO A 75 -10.59 -6.25 18.81
N ALA A 76 -10.44 -5.83 20.05
CA ALA A 76 -10.01 -4.48 20.43
C ALA A 76 -8.64 -4.08 19.86
N ASP A 77 -7.71 -5.02 19.79
CA ASP A 77 -6.32 -4.82 19.37
C ASP A 77 -6.07 -5.02 17.87
N ALA A 78 -7.05 -5.56 17.13
CA ALA A 78 -6.84 -5.91 15.72
C ALA A 78 -6.47 -4.71 14.84
N TYR A 79 -7.14 -3.57 15.02
CA TYR A 79 -6.87 -2.37 14.22
C TYR A 79 -5.50 -1.77 14.54
N GLU A 80 -5.11 -1.75 15.81
CA GLU A 80 -3.82 -1.20 16.23
C GLU A 80 -2.67 -2.11 15.78
N SER A 81 -2.82 -3.42 15.92
CA SER A 81 -1.84 -4.41 15.49
C SER A 81 -1.60 -4.35 13.99
N GLU A 82 -2.68 -4.28 13.19
CA GLU A 82 -2.55 -4.18 11.72
C GLU A 82 -1.97 -2.82 11.29
N ALA A 83 -2.31 -1.73 11.97
CA ALA A 83 -1.70 -0.43 11.73
C ALA A 83 -0.19 -0.44 12.00
N ALA A 84 0.23 -1.02 13.12
CA ALA A 84 1.65 -1.15 13.46
C ALA A 84 2.40 -1.99 12.43
N SER A 85 1.85 -3.16 12.06
CA SER A 85 2.45 -4.04 11.05
C SER A 85 2.58 -3.35 9.69
N LEU A 86 1.59 -2.57 9.29
CA LEU A 86 1.64 -1.80 8.04
C LEU A 86 2.67 -0.67 8.11
N CYS A 87 2.80 0.02 9.25
CA CYS A 87 3.86 1.02 9.43
C CYS A 87 5.26 0.39 9.35
N ASP A 88 5.47 -0.78 9.93
CA ASP A 88 6.75 -1.50 9.83
C ASP A 88 7.05 -1.87 8.37
N ALA A 89 6.05 -2.32 7.61
CA ALA A 89 6.19 -2.60 6.18
C ALA A 89 6.51 -1.33 5.36
N ILE A 90 5.82 -0.22 5.62
CA ILE A 90 6.10 1.07 4.97
C ILE A 90 7.54 1.50 5.24
N LEU A 91 8.00 1.43 6.49
CA LEU A 91 9.38 1.78 6.84
C LEU A 91 10.40 0.87 6.15
N ALA A 92 10.11 -0.42 6.04
CA ALA A 92 11.01 -1.38 5.44
C ALA A 92 11.09 -1.29 3.91
N TYR A 93 9.98 -0.96 3.22
CA TYR A 93 9.89 -1.08 1.77
C TYR A 93 9.63 0.23 1.03
N ASN A 94 8.94 1.18 1.69
CA ASN A 94 8.50 2.42 1.06
C ASN A 94 9.28 3.67 1.49
N ILE A 95 10.27 3.51 2.37
CA ILE A 95 11.15 4.61 2.80
C ILE A 95 12.59 4.34 2.33
N HIS A 96 13.23 5.35 1.77
CA HIS A 96 14.63 5.25 1.37
C HIS A 96 15.54 5.22 2.60
N ASP A 97 16.42 4.23 2.70
CA ASP A 97 17.22 3.97 3.90
C ASP A 97 18.14 5.13 4.31
N GLU A 98 18.80 5.76 3.32
CA GLU A 98 19.76 6.84 3.61
C GLU A 98 19.09 8.22 3.67
N LEU A 99 18.12 8.48 2.78
CA LEU A 99 17.50 9.81 2.65
C LEU A 99 16.31 9.99 3.56
N HIS A 100 15.76 8.90 4.11
CA HIS A 100 14.55 8.86 4.93
C HIS A 100 13.34 9.56 4.25
N THR A 101 13.30 9.50 2.92
CA THR A 101 12.22 10.04 2.10
C THR A 101 11.32 8.95 1.59
N PRO A 102 10.01 9.19 1.44
CA PRO A 102 9.12 8.23 0.82
C PRO A 102 9.53 7.93 -0.62
N LEU A 103 9.46 6.67 -0.99
CA LEU A 103 9.54 6.17 -2.35
C LEU A 103 8.15 6.21 -2.99
N LEU A 104 8.05 6.07 -4.31
CA LEU A 104 6.76 5.95 -5.01
C LEU A 104 6.02 4.66 -4.61
N GLY A 105 6.76 3.62 -4.28
CA GLY A 105 6.24 2.33 -3.85
C GLY A 105 7.38 1.34 -3.59
N ASP A 106 7.07 0.15 -3.12
CA ASP A 106 8.03 -0.91 -2.79
C ASP A 106 8.74 -1.51 -4.01
N TRP A 107 8.24 -1.26 -5.21
CA TRP A 107 8.87 -1.61 -6.50
C TRP A 107 10.03 -0.70 -6.87
N CYS A 108 10.20 0.42 -6.19
CA CYS A 108 11.29 1.33 -6.44
C CYS A 108 12.62 0.68 -6.11
N ASN A 109 13.52 0.61 -7.10
CA ASN A 109 14.88 0.20 -6.84
C ASN A 109 15.57 1.27 -6.00
N ARG A 110 15.98 0.92 -4.78
CA ARG A 110 16.66 1.82 -3.84
C ARG A 110 17.99 2.35 -4.39
N ASP A 111 18.59 1.63 -5.34
CA ASP A 111 19.81 2.05 -6.04
C ASP A 111 19.54 3.03 -7.19
N ASP A 112 18.30 3.10 -7.68
CA ASP A 112 17.90 4.03 -8.74
C ASP A 112 17.25 5.28 -8.13
N ARG A 113 18.12 6.13 -7.60
CA ARG A 113 17.74 7.35 -6.86
C ARG A 113 17.01 8.39 -7.71
N GLU A 114 17.14 8.35 -9.03
CA GLU A 114 16.54 9.37 -9.92
C GLU A 114 15.10 9.05 -10.28
N ASN A 115 14.75 7.79 -10.42
CA ASN A 115 13.43 7.38 -10.93
C ASN A 115 12.42 7.00 -9.84
N CYS A 116 12.86 6.89 -8.57
CA CYS A 116 12.02 6.39 -7.47
C CYS A 116 11.74 7.39 -6.36
N LYS A 117 11.98 8.67 -6.57
CA LYS A 117 11.64 9.72 -5.60
C LYS A 117 10.21 10.18 -5.78
N LEU A 118 9.46 10.26 -4.69
CA LEU A 118 8.10 10.82 -4.69
C LEU A 118 8.09 12.30 -5.09
N TYR A 119 9.20 12.99 -4.86
CA TYR A 119 9.42 14.38 -5.24
C TYR A 119 10.77 14.53 -5.92
N ASP A 120 10.76 14.77 -7.21
CA ASP A 120 11.91 15.38 -7.86
C ASP A 120 11.95 16.84 -7.40
N ALA A 121 13.00 17.20 -6.68
CA ALA A 121 13.23 18.56 -6.18
C ALA A 121 13.55 19.59 -7.31
N THR A 122 13.23 19.26 -8.55
CA THR A 122 13.43 20.10 -9.73
C THR A 122 12.15 20.82 -10.19
N CYS A 123 11.10 20.88 -9.35
CA CYS A 123 10.00 21.80 -9.58
C CYS A 123 10.25 23.16 -8.95
#